data_05bfd47c4f1f0a2c45ddd122d196908a
#
_entry.id   05bfd47c4f1f0a2c45ddd122d196908a
#
_cell.length_a   1.000
_cell.length_b   1.000
_cell.length_c   1.000
_cell.angle_alpha   90.00
_cell.angle_beta   90.00
_cell.angle_gamma   90.00
#
_symmetry.space_group_name_H-M   'P 1'
#
loop_
_entity.id
_entity.type
_entity.pdbx_description
1 polymer ?
#
loop_
_entity_poly.entity_id
_entity_poly.type
_entity_poly.pdbx_seq_one_letter_code
_entity_poly.pdbx_strand_id
1 'polypeptide(L)'
;ALTTTYTASQGLLLMIPNMYKIAGEFLPCVFHVSARTLASHALCIFGDHQDVMSCRQTGFAMLCEGSVQEVMDMAAVAHLATIKSRVPFVNFFDGFRTSHEIQKIEMLENEDLAPLIDQEALAEFRQRALNPNNPVARGMAENPDHFFQHRESCNNFYEAVPAIVEEYMNEISKITGRPHGLFDYYGAEDAERVIIAMGS
;
A
#
# COMPACT_ATOMS: atom_id res chain seq x y z
N ALA A 1 12.87 -3.72 10.38
CA ALA A 1 13.17 -4.24 9.04
C ALA A 1 12.03 -3.88 8.09
N LEU A 2 12.34 -3.66 6.83
CA LEU A 2 11.33 -3.59 5.78
C LEU A 2 10.64 -4.94 5.68
N THR A 3 9.31 -4.95 5.62
CA THR A 3 8.54 -6.18 5.69
C THR A 3 7.52 -6.23 4.56
N THR A 4 7.39 -7.41 3.97
CA THR A 4 6.34 -7.74 3.00
C THR A 4 5.55 -8.93 3.50
N THR A 5 4.24 -8.93 3.29
CA THR A 5 3.39 -10.08 3.57
C THR A 5 2.36 -10.29 2.47
N TYR A 6 1.87 -11.51 2.37
CA TYR A 6 0.87 -11.94 1.39
C TYR A 6 -0.28 -12.59 2.13
N THR A 7 -1.49 -12.14 1.85
CA THR A 7 -2.67 -12.60 2.59
C THR A 7 -3.97 -12.42 1.78
N ALA A 8 -5.06 -12.87 2.36
CA ALA A 8 -6.41 -12.74 1.81
C ALA A 8 -7.46 -12.87 2.92
N SER A 9 -8.63 -12.28 2.75
CA SER A 9 -9.85 -12.52 3.54
C SER A 9 -9.60 -12.44 5.05
N GLN A 10 -9.98 -13.48 5.82
CA GLN A 10 -9.82 -13.53 7.26
C GLN A 10 -8.36 -13.39 7.73
N GLY A 11 -7.40 -13.83 6.92
CA GLY A 11 -5.97 -13.67 7.22
C GLY A 11 -5.58 -12.21 7.36
N LEU A 12 -6.11 -11.34 6.48
CA LEU A 12 -5.91 -9.89 6.60
C LEU A 12 -6.56 -9.33 7.86
N LEU A 13 -7.78 -9.75 8.18
CA LEU A 13 -8.50 -9.27 9.37
C LEU A 13 -7.79 -9.62 10.68
N LEU A 14 -7.14 -10.79 10.74
CA LEU A 14 -6.34 -11.18 11.90
C LEU A 14 -5.13 -10.25 12.14
N MET A 15 -4.71 -9.51 11.13
CA MET A 15 -3.58 -8.57 11.22
C MET A 15 -4.00 -7.15 11.60
N ILE A 16 -5.29 -6.82 11.64
CA ILE A 16 -5.79 -5.45 11.90
C ILE A 16 -5.14 -4.80 13.14
N PRO A 17 -5.05 -5.46 14.30
CA PRO A 17 -4.41 -4.84 15.47
C PRO A 17 -2.95 -4.45 15.21
N ASN A 18 -2.22 -5.30 14.47
CA ASN A 18 -0.84 -5.02 14.09
C ASN A 18 -0.75 -3.93 13.02
N MET A 19 -1.72 -3.86 12.10
CA MET A 19 -1.78 -2.82 11.07
C MET A 19 -1.88 -1.43 11.71
N TYR A 20 -2.76 -1.26 12.70
CA TYR A 20 -2.84 0.00 13.46
C TYR A 20 -1.50 0.37 14.08
N LYS A 21 -0.78 -0.60 14.61
CA LYS A 21 0.51 -0.40 15.25
C LYS A 21 1.60 -0.02 14.23
N ILE A 22 1.67 -0.75 13.12
CA ILE A 22 2.61 -0.49 12.03
C ILE A 22 2.42 0.92 11.47
N ALA A 23 1.16 1.30 11.19
CA ALA A 23 0.83 2.62 10.67
C ALA A 23 1.13 3.72 11.70
N GLY A 24 0.75 3.51 12.96
CA GLY A 24 0.99 4.48 14.03
C GLY A 24 2.46 4.74 14.34
N GLU A 25 3.34 3.79 14.07
CA GLU A 25 4.79 3.94 14.21
C GLU A 25 5.50 4.37 12.92
N PHE A 26 4.77 4.57 11.82
CA PHE A 26 5.35 4.91 10.52
C PHE A 26 6.45 3.94 10.08
N LEU A 27 6.10 2.64 10.08
CA LEU A 27 7.00 1.57 9.69
C LEU A 27 6.73 1.19 8.23
N PRO A 28 7.71 1.34 7.33
CA PRO A 28 7.57 0.94 5.93
C PRO A 28 7.25 -0.55 5.81
N CYS A 29 6.11 -0.85 5.19
CA CYS A 29 5.60 -2.21 5.04
C CYS A 29 4.64 -2.27 3.85
N VAL A 30 4.62 -3.38 3.12
CA VAL A 30 3.67 -3.63 2.04
C VAL A 30 2.95 -4.95 2.28
N PHE A 31 1.63 -4.91 2.29
CA PHE A 31 0.76 -6.09 2.32
C PHE A 31 0.19 -6.29 0.92
N HIS A 32 0.53 -7.40 0.28
CA HIS A 32 -0.07 -7.82 -0.98
C HIS A 32 -1.30 -8.67 -0.68
N VAL A 33 -2.46 -8.22 -1.13
CA VAL A 33 -3.73 -8.82 -0.75
C VAL A 33 -4.52 -9.26 -1.98
N SER A 34 -4.81 -10.54 -2.04
CA SER A 34 -5.80 -11.11 -2.95
C SER A 34 -7.17 -10.91 -2.33
N ALA A 35 -7.81 -9.77 -2.63
CA ALA A 35 -9.02 -9.31 -1.96
C ALA A 35 -10.21 -10.25 -2.21
N ARG A 36 -10.90 -10.60 -1.14
CA ARG A 36 -12.03 -11.56 -1.17
C ARG A 36 -13.11 -11.21 -0.15
N THR A 37 -14.30 -11.79 -0.38
CA THR A 37 -15.37 -11.84 0.59
C THR A 37 -14.88 -12.44 1.91
N LEU A 38 -15.46 -11.98 3.00
CA LEU A 38 -15.26 -12.61 4.31
C LEU A 38 -16.22 -13.79 4.47
N ALA A 39 -15.72 -14.88 5.04
CA ALA A 39 -16.55 -16.02 5.38
C ALA A 39 -17.57 -15.63 6.45
N SER A 40 -18.85 -15.88 6.18
CA SER A 40 -19.97 -15.64 7.10
C SER A 40 -20.90 -16.87 7.12
N HIS A 41 -22.05 -16.82 6.47
CA HIS A 41 -22.91 -17.99 6.27
C HIS A 41 -22.28 -19.01 5.30
N ALA A 42 -21.44 -18.53 4.39
CA ALA A 42 -20.66 -19.33 3.45
C ALA A 42 -19.36 -18.59 3.07
N LEU A 43 -18.45 -19.29 2.43
CA LEU A 43 -17.27 -18.73 1.79
C LEU A 43 -17.57 -18.50 0.30
N CYS A 44 -17.23 -17.31 -0.22
CA CYS A 44 -17.14 -17.04 -1.65
C CYS A 44 -15.68 -16.76 -2.02
N ILE A 45 -15.17 -17.45 -3.05
CA ILE A 45 -13.76 -17.32 -3.47
C ILE A 45 -13.54 -16.23 -4.51
N PHE A 46 -14.63 -15.72 -5.11
CA PHE A 46 -14.54 -14.66 -6.12
C PHE A 46 -14.13 -13.32 -5.52
N GLY A 47 -13.57 -12.46 -6.37
CA GLY A 47 -13.12 -11.12 -6.00
C GLY A 47 -14.22 -10.30 -5.33
N ASP A 48 -13.84 -9.66 -4.25
CA ASP A 48 -14.64 -8.74 -3.46
C ASP A 48 -13.67 -7.91 -2.61
N HIS A 49 -14.06 -6.71 -2.25
CA HIS A 49 -13.22 -5.82 -1.46
C HIS A 49 -13.61 -5.74 0.03
N GLN A 50 -14.42 -6.68 0.51
CA GLN A 50 -14.92 -6.66 1.88
C GLN A 50 -13.81 -6.71 2.93
N ASP A 51 -12.78 -7.52 2.70
CA ASP A 51 -11.63 -7.66 3.59
C ASP A 51 -10.77 -6.38 3.63
N VAL A 52 -10.37 -5.85 2.47
CA VAL A 52 -9.56 -4.62 2.39
C VAL A 52 -10.34 -3.40 2.87
N MET A 53 -11.64 -3.30 2.58
CA MET A 53 -12.48 -2.21 3.10
C MET A 53 -12.62 -2.26 4.62
N SER A 54 -12.57 -3.45 5.23
CA SER A 54 -12.54 -3.60 6.68
C SER A 54 -11.25 -3.03 7.30
N CYS A 55 -10.17 -2.96 6.54
CA CYS A 55 -8.88 -2.44 6.96
C CYS A 55 -8.65 -0.95 6.65
N ARG A 56 -9.56 -0.28 5.92
CA ARG A 56 -9.37 1.10 5.45
C ARG A 56 -9.07 2.14 6.52
N GLN A 57 -9.44 1.86 7.78
CA GLN A 57 -9.23 2.77 8.92
C GLN A 57 -7.92 2.54 9.65
N THR A 58 -7.12 1.54 9.26
CA THR A 58 -5.89 1.17 9.96
C THR A 58 -4.75 2.16 9.77
N GLY A 59 -4.84 3.03 8.77
CA GLY A 59 -3.78 3.98 8.42
C GLY A 59 -2.83 3.48 7.33
N PHE A 60 -3.13 2.36 6.69
CA PHE A 60 -2.43 1.93 5.47
C PHE A 60 -2.95 2.72 4.27
N ALA A 61 -2.06 3.19 3.41
CA ALA A 61 -2.42 3.62 2.07
C ALA A 61 -2.82 2.40 1.23
N MET A 62 -3.70 2.60 0.24
CA MET A 62 -4.27 1.49 -0.51
C MET A 62 -4.10 1.72 -2.00
N LEU A 63 -3.51 0.74 -2.70
CA LEU A 63 -3.43 0.68 -4.16
C LEU A 63 -4.24 -0.51 -4.65
N CYS A 64 -5.06 -0.29 -5.68
CA CYS A 64 -5.92 -1.31 -6.26
C CYS A 64 -5.57 -1.52 -7.73
N GLU A 65 -5.29 -2.75 -8.11
CA GLU A 65 -4.89 -3.13 -9.46
C GLU A 65 -6.00 -3.92 -10.17
N GLY A 66 -6.15 -3.67 -11.47
CA GLY A 66 -7.16 -4.31 -12.33
C GLY A 66 -6.60 -5.46 -13.19
N SER A 67 -5.29 -5.66 -13.24
CA SER A 67 -4.67 -6.71 -14.08
C SER A 67 -3.41 -7.28 -13.46
N VAL A 68 -2.98 -8.46 -13.93
CA VAL A 68 -1.73 -9.11 -13.45
C VAL A 68 -0.49 -8.26 -13.74
N GLN A 69 -0.47 -7.52 -14.86
CA GLN A 69 0.63 -6.63 -15.18
C GLN A 69 0.66 -5.42 -14.24
N GLU A 70 -0.48 -4.82 -13.93
CA GLU A 70 -0.56 -3.73 -12.96
C GLU A 70 -0.12 -4.16 -11.57
N VAL A 71 -0.44 -5.40 -11.15
CA VAL A 71 0.04 -5.95 -9.86
C VAL A 71 1.57 -5.93 -9.80
N MET A 72 2.25 -6.29 -10.90
CA MET A 72 3.72 -6.22 -10.97
C MET A 72 4.24 -4.80 -10.86
N ASP A 73 3.67 -3.89 -11.63
CA ASP A 73 4.12 -2.51 -11.72
C ASP A 73 3.84 -1.73 -10.42
N MET A 74 2.62 -1.88 -9.88
CA MET A 74 2.21 -1.19 -8.64
C MET A 74 2.85 -1.79 -7.38
N ALA A 75 3.23 -3.06 -7.40
CA ALA A 75 4.04 -3.62 -6.32
C ALA A 75 5.35 -2.84 -6.15
N ALA A 76 6.04 -2.49 -7.24
CA ALA A 76 7.24 -1.67 -7.19
C ALA A 76 6.94 -0.27 -6.64
N VAL A 77 5.86 0.38 -7.12
CA VAL A 77 5.42 1.69 -6.61
C VAL A 77 5.15 1.63 -5.11
N ALA A 78 4.39 0.63 -4.62
CA ALA A 78 4.09 0.48 -3.21
C ALA A 78 5.35 0.34 -2.34
N HIS A 79 6.33 -0.45 -2.78
CA HIS A 79 7.59 -0.65 -2.07
C HIS A 79 8.46 0.61 -2.04
N LEU A 80 8.54 1.35 -3.13
CA LEU A 80 9.29 2.61 -3.19
C LEU A 80 8.59 3.69 -2.37
N ALA A 81 7.28 3.84 -2.53
CA ALA A 81 6.49 4.84 -1.85
C ALA A 81 6.46 4.65 -0.33
N THR A 82 6.36 3.40 0.18
CA THR A 82 6.36 3.15 1.63
C THR A 82 7.69 3.55 2.28
N ILE A 83 8.82 3.39 1.58
CA ILE A 83 10.14 3.82 2.09
C ILE A 83 10.16 5.34 2.21
N LYS A 84 9.79 6.06 1.16
CA LYS A 84 9.84 7.52 1.09
C LYS A 84 8.81 8.18 2.00
N SER A 85 7.57 7.73 1.96
CA SER A 85 6.46 8.31 2.73
C SER A 85 6.44 7.88 4.20
N ARG A 86 7.07 6.75 4.54
CA ARG A 86 6.97 6.06 5.85
C ARG A 86 5.59 5.50 6.15
N VAL A 87 4.62 5.69 5.28
CA VAL A 87 3.26 5.14 5.41
C VAL A 87 3.25 3.72 4.85
N PRO A 88 2.70 2.73 5.56
CA PRO A 88 2.58 1.37 5.03
C PRO A 88 1.48 1.27 3.97
N PHE A 89 1.59 0.28 3.09
CA PHE A 89 0.67 0.08 1.97
C PHE A 89 -0.04 -1.27 2.00
N VAL A 90 -1.30 -1.26 1.62
CA VAL A 90 -2.01 -2.44 1.10
C VAL A 90 -2.05 -2.31 -0.41
N ASN A 91 -1.38 -3.22 -1.10
CA ASN A 91 -1.39 -3.39 -2.54
C ASN A 91 -2.31 -4.56 -2.85
N PHE A 92 -3.48 -4.33 -3.44
CA PHE A 92 -4.51 -5.35 -3.55
C PHE A 92 -5.14 -5.46 -4.93
N PHE A 93 -5.53 -6.64 -5.27
CA PHE A 93 -6.16 -7.02 -6.52
C PHE A 93 -7.25 -8.06 -6.27
N ASP A 94 -8.14 -8.28 -7.23
CA ASP A 94 -9.25 -9.21 -7.07
C ASP A 94 -8.77 -10.64 -6.89
N GLY A 95 -9.19 -11.24 -5.79
CA GLY A 95 -8.95 -12.65 -5.50
C GLY A 95 -9.71 -13.57 -6.45
N PHE A 96 -9.14 -14.71 -6.77
CA PHE A 96 -9.62 -15.67 -7.76
C PHE A 96 -9.58 -15.13 -9.20
N ARG A 97 -10.14 -13.99 -9.49
CA ARG A 97 -10.12 -13.40 -10.82
C ARG A 97 -8.68 -13.06 -11.25
N THR A 98 -8.10 -12.01 -10.70
CA THR A 98 -6.72 -11.62 -11.04
C THR A 98 -5.69 -12.58 -10.45
N SER A 99 -5.89 -13.07 -9.21
CA SER A 99 -4.91 -13.93 -8.54
C SER A 99 -4.73 -15.32 -9.15
N HIS A 100 -5.69 -15.79 -9.95
CA HIS A 100 -5.62 -17.09 -10.64
C HIS A 100 -5.50 -16.96 -12.16
N GLU A 101 -5.41 -15.75 -12.65
CA GLU A 101 -5.23 -15.50 -14.07
C GLU A 101 -3.80 -15.87 -14.49
N ILE A 102 -3.68 -16.62 -15.60
CA ILE A 102 -2.40 -16.98 -16.18
C ILE A 102 -2.13 -16.05 -17.35
N GLN A 103 -1.25 -15.09 -17.14
CA GLN A 103 -0.83 -14.13 -18.16
C GLN A 103 0.68 -14.11 -18.32
N LYS A 104 1.14 -13.80 -19.53
CA LYS A 104 2.52 -13.40 -19.76
C LYS A 104 2.64 -11.93 -19.41
N ILE A 105 3.52 -11.62 -18.46
CA ILE A 105 3.81 -10.25 -18.03
C ILE A 105 5.26 -9.88 -18.34
N GLU A 106 5.52 -8.59 -18.41
CA GLU A 106 6.87 -8.03 -18.45
C GLU A 106 7.34 -7.79 -17.03
N MET A 107 8.50 -8.35 -16.70
CA MET A 107 9.09 -8.18 -15.37
C MET A 107 9.84 -6.86 -15.27
N LEU A 108 9.81 -6.27 -14.09
CA LEU A 108 10.72 -5.18 -13.72
C LEU A 108 12.03 -5.79 -13.21
N GLU A 109 13.15 -5.30 -13.69
CA GLU A 109 14.46 -5.78 -13.28
C GLU A 109 14.99 -5.00 -12.07
N ASN A 110 15.77 -5.68 -11.24
CA ASN A 110 16.30 -5.05 -10.03
C ASN A 110 17.23 -3.86 -10.35
N GLU A 111 17.92 -3.92 -11.48
CA GLU A 111 18.82 -2.89 -11.97
C GLU A 111 18.10 -1.59 -12.31
N ASP A 112 16.85 -1.69 -12.76
CA ASP A 112 16.00 -0.53 -13.06
C ASP A 112 15.36 0.05 -11.78
N LEU A 113 15.05 -0.78 -10.80
CA LEU A 113 14.40 -0.37 -9.56
C LEU A 113 15.37 0.19 -8.52
N ALA A 114 16.60 -0.33 -8.46
CA ALA A 114 17.57 0.05 -7.44
C ALA A 114 17.89 1.56 -7.41
N PRO A 115 18.02 2.26 -8.56
CA PRO A 115 18.26 3.70 -8.57
C PRO A 115 17.09 4.54 -8.04
N LEU A 116 15.86 4.00 -8.05
CA LEU A 116 14.66 4.69 -7.59
C LEU A 116 14.50 4.69 -6.07
N ILE A 117 15.29 3.86 -5.35
CA ILE A 117 15.21 3.77 -3.90
C ILE A 117 15.72 5.09 -3.28
N ASP A 118 14.87 5.73 -2.47
CA ASP A 118 15.27 6.87 -1.65
C ASP A 118 16.23 6.39 -0.55
N GLN A 119 17.53 6.57 -0.80
CA GLN A 119 18.59 6.11 0.10
C GLN A 119 18.65 6.89 1.40
N GLU A 120 18.23 8.15 1.40
CA GLU A 120 18.17 8.99 2.61
C GLU A 120 17.05 8.50 3.52
N ALA A 121 15.84 8.34 2.99
CA ALA A 121 14.71 7.77 3.74
C ALA A 121 15.00 6.37 4.29
N LEU A 122 15.69 5.53 3.51
CA LEU A 122 16.12 4.21 3.94
C LEU A 122 17.16 4.28 5.08
N ALA A 123 18.11 5.21 5.01
CA ALA A 123 19.10 5.42 6.06
C ALA A 123 18.44 5.92 7.35
N GLU A 124 17.53 6.90 7.27
CA GLU A 124 16.73 7.37 8.40
C GLU A 124 15.92 6.25 9.05
N PHE A 125 15.27 5.41 8.24
CA PHE A 125 14.54 4.24 8.75
C PHE A 125 15.46 3.33 9.57
N ARG A 126 16.65 3.03 9.06
CA ARG A 126 17.64 2.19 9.76
C ARG A 126 18.14 2.81 11.05
N GLN A 127 18.35 4.14 11.08
CA GLN A 127 18.78 4.86 12.28
C GLN A 127 17.71 4.82 13.40
N ARG A 128 16.43 4.77 13.03
CA ARG A 128 15.31 4.65 13.97
C ARG A 128 15.05 3.23 14.46
N ALA A 129 15.78 2.23 13.97
CA ALA A 129 15.66 0.87 14.44
C ALA A 129 16.00 0.76 15.94
N LEU A 130 15.31 -0.16 16.63
CA LEU A 130 15.64 -0.46 18.04
C LEU A 130 17.06 -0.98 18.13
N ASN A 131 17.89 -0.28 18.88
CA ASN A 131 19.31 -0.58 19.03
C ASN A 131 19.73 -0.41 20.50
N PRO A 132 20.35 -1.43 21.12
CA PRO A 132 20.82 -1.34 22.49
C PRO A 132 21.80 -0.18 22.74
N ASN A 133 22.57 0.22 21.73
CA ASN A 133 23.50 1.34 21.83
C ASN A 133 22.82 2.72 21.69
N ASN A 134 21.58 2.75 21.22
CA ASN A 134 20.75 3.95 21.13
C ASN A 134 19.33 3.58 21.57
N PRO A 135 19.08 3.38 22.88
CA PRO A 135 17.81 2.94 23.36
C PRO A 135 16.75 4.03 23.23
N VAL A 136 15.60 3.66 22.66
CA VAL A 136 14.43 4.53 22.55
C VAL A 136 13.19 3.79 23.00
N ALA A 137 12.26 4.50 23.65
CA ALA A 137 10.95 3.98 23.96
C ALA A 137 9.93 4.44 22.90
N ARG A 138 9.15 3.50 22.38
CA ARG A 138 8.09 3.76 21.40
C ARG A 138 6.86 2.94 21.70
N GLY A 139 5.70 3.44 21.25
CA GLY A 139 4.46 2.70 21.34
C GLY A 139 3.95 2.51 22.76
N MET A 140 4.30 3.42 23.64
CA MET A 140 3.86 3.45 25.05
C MET A 140 2.43 3.99 25.16
N ALA A 141 1.86 3.91 26.35
CA ALA A 141 0.60 4.57 26.66
C ALA A 141 0.81 6.08 26.80
N GLU A 142 -0.10 6.85 26.24
CA GLU A 142 -0.11 8.31 26.32
C GLU A 142 -1.39 8.79 26.96
N ASN A 143 -1.32 9.92 27.69
CA ASN A 143 -2.50 10.59 28.19
C ASN A 143 -3.24 11.31 27.04
N PRO A 144 -4.55 11.58 27.16
CA PRO A 144 -5.36 12.13 26.10
C PRO A 144 -4.84 13.45 25.51
N ASP A 145 -4.22 14.28 26.33
CA ASP A 145 -3.63 15.57 25.92
C ASP A 145 -2.46 15.41 24.95
N HIS A 146 -1.58 14.43 25.19
CA HIS A 146 -0.46 14.11 24.29
C HIS A 146 -0.90 13.27 23.09
N PHE A 147 -1.78 12.31 23.28
CA PHE A 147 -2.25 11.42 22.23
C PHE A 147 -2.87 12.18 21.06
N PHE A 148 -3.72 13.18 21.33
CA PHE A 148 -4.34 13.99 20.27
C PHE A 148 -3.30 14.74 19.45
N GLN A 149 -2.35 15.39 20.10
CA GLN A 149 -1.29 16.16 19.42
C GLN A 149 -0.42 15.26 18.55
N HIS A 150 -0.07 14.08 19.02
CA HIS A 150 0.70 13.12 18.21
C HIS A 150 -0.10 12.60 17.02
N ARG A 151 -1.40 12.36 17.17
CA ARG A 151 -2.26 11.98 16.03
C ARG A 151 -2.34 13.09 14.98
N GLU A 152 -2.47 14.34 15.38
CA GLU A 152 -2.49 15.48 14.46
C GLU A 152 -1.15 15.64 13.71
N SER A 153 -0.03 15.39 14.35
CA SER A 153 1.28 15.47 13.71
C SER A 153 1.49 14.45 12.58
N CYS A 154 0.65 13.42 12.53
CA CYS A 154 0.68 12.40 11.46
C CYS A 154 0.15 12.92 10.12
N ASN A 155 -0.67 13.98 10.09
CA ASN A 155 -1.37 14.44 8.90
C ASN A 155 -0.42 14.76 7.74
N ASN A 156 0.69 15.44 8.01
CA ASN A 156 1.67 15.80 6.99
C ASN A 156 2.22 14.60 6.21
N PHE A 157 2.37 13.44 6.86
CA PHE A 157 2.83 12.22 6.19
C PHE A 157 1.77 11.68 5.23
N TYR A 158 0.50 11.67 5.66
CA TYR A 158 -0.60 11.21 4.81
C TYR A 158 -0.89 12.15 3.65
N GLU A 159 -0.82 13.45 3.86
CA GLU A 159 -1.01 14.46 2.82
C GLU A 159 0.04 14.36 1.70
N ALA A 160 1.25 13.92 2.03
CA ALA A 160 2.32 13.74 1.04
C ALA A 160 2.17 12.45 0.21
N VAL A 161 1.40 11.45 0.66
CA VAL A 161 1.31 10.13 0.01
C VAL A 161 0.88 10.21 -1.46
N PRO A 162 -0.19 10.94 -1.84
CA PRO A 162 -0.63 10.96 -3.24
C PRO A 162 0.48 11.44 -4.20
N ALA A 163 1.17 12.52 -3.85
CA ALA A 163 2.23 13.07 -4.69
C ALA A 163 3.44 12.11 -4.79
N ILE A 164 3.80 11.43 -3.71
CA ILE A 164 4.88 10.43 -3.70
C ILE A 164 4.52 9.23 -4.57
N VAL A 165 3.27 8.76 -4.49
CA VAL A 165 2.78 7.64 -5.30
C VAL A 165 2.80 8.02 -6.79
N GLU A 166 2.29 9.20 -7.13
CA GLU A 166 2.28 9.69 -8.50
C GLU A 166 3.69 9.88 -9.07
N GLU A 167 4.63 10.34 -8.26
CA GLU A 167 6.05 10.41 -8.65
C GLU A 167 6.57 9.02 -9.04
N TYR A 168 6.37 8.00 -8.22
CA TYR A 168 6.83 6.66 -8.52
C TYR A 168 6.06 5.98 -9.65
N MET A 169 4.75 6.25 -9.78
CA MET A 169 3.98 5.82 -10.95
C MET A 169 4.59 6.38 -12.26
N ASN A 170 5.00 7.64 -12.25
CA ASN A 170 5.66 8.27 -13.40
C ASN A 170 7.03 7.65 -13.69
N GLU A 171 7.83 7.33 -12.66
CA GLU A 171 9.13 6.66 -12.87
C GLU A 171 8.96 5.25 -13.43
N ILE A 172 8.03 4.46 -12.90
CA ILE A 172 7.72 3.12 -13.43
C ILE A 172 7.17 3.22 -14.85
N SER A 173 6.33 4.21 -15.15
CA SER A 173 5.82 4.45 -16.50
C SER A 173 6.95 4.74 -17.51
N LYS A 174 7.99 5.47 -17.10
CA LYS A 174 9.16 5.73 -17.97
C LYS A 174 9.96 4.45 -18.27
N ILE A 175 10.11 3.58 -17.28
CA ILE A 175 10.84 2.31 -17.43
C ILE A 175 10.06 1.33 -18.30
N THR A 176 8.77 1.21 -18.06
CA THR A 176 7.93 0.18 -18.69
C THR A 176 7.29 0.62 -20.00
N GLY A 177 7.18 1.91 -20.23
CA GLY A 177 6.38 2.48 -21.32
C GLY A 177 4.87 2.37 -21.13
N ARG A 178 4.41 1.88 -19.98
CA ARG A 178 2.98 1.79 -19.61
C ARG A 178 2.62 2.97 -18.73
N PRO A 179 1.65 3.83 -19.13
CA PRO A 179 1.24 4.95 -18.31
C PRO A 179 0.46 4.45 -17.08
N HIS A 180 0.76 5.03 -15.91
CA HIS A 180 0.05 4.82 -14.68
C HIS A 180 -0.30 6.15 -14.02
N GLY A 181 -1.50 6.25 -13.45
CA GLY A 181 -1.97 7.42 -12.72
C GLY A 181 -2.73 7.03 -11.46
N LEU A 182 -2.98 7.99 -10.56
CA LEU A 182 -3.81 7.75 -9.38
C LEU A 182 -5.24 7.38 -9.76
N PHE A 183 -5.71 7.94 -10.87
CA PHE A 183 -7.00 7.65 -11.50
C PHE A 183 -6.84 7.77 -13.01
N ASP A 184 -7.33 6.78 -13.74
CA ASP A 184 -7.38 6.81 -15.18
C ASP A 184 -8.80 7.11 -15.64
N TYR A 185 -8.95 8.15 -16.46
CA TYR A 185 -10.25 8.50 -17.03
C TYR A 185 -10.43 7.83 -18.38
N TYR A 186 -11.53 7.13 -18.53
CA TYR A 186 -11.93 6.53 -19.79
C TYR A 186 -13.38 6.93 -20.12
N GLY A 187 -13.55 7.77 -21.12
CA GLY A 187 -14.87 8.23 -21.54
C GLY A 187 -14.85 9.51 -22.36
N ALA A 188 -16.01 10.13 -22.52
CA ALA A 188 -16.16 11.40 -23.24
C ALA A 188 -15.63 12.57 -22.38
N GLU A 189 -14.95 13.52 -23.03
CA GLU A 189 -14.37 14.71 -22.35
C GLU A 189 -15.43 15.60 -21.71
N ASP A 190 -16.65 15.59 -22.23
CA ASP A 190 -17.80 16.39 -21.79
C ASP A 190 -18.81 15.59 -20.96
N ALA A 191 -18.39 14.49 -20.34
CA ALA A 191 -19.28 13.64 -19.57
C ALA A 191 -19.91 14.38 -18.38
N GLU A 192 -21.23 14.40 -18.32
CA GLU A 192 -21.98 14.98 -17.16
C GLU A 192 -22.06 14.03 -15.96
N ARG A 193 -21.76 12.76 -16.16
CA ARG A 193 -21.81 11.73 -15.12
C ARG A 193 -20.60 10.81 -15.26
N VAL A 194 -19.93 10.54 -14.15
CA VAL A 194 -18.75 9.68 -14.09
C VAL A 194 -19.00 8.59 -13.06
N ILE A 195 -18.62 7.35 -13.42
CA ILE A 195 -18.59 6.21 -12.50
C ILE A 195 -17.14 6.01 -12.05
N ILE A 196 -16.93 5.94 -10.76
CA ILE A 196 -15.63 5.58 -10.19
C ILE A 196 -15.70 4.09 -9.83
N ALA A 197 -14.77 3.31 -10.38
CA ALA A 197 -14.66 1.88 -10.12
C ALA A 197 -13.21 1.51 -9.82
N MET A 198 -12.98 0.36 -9.20
CA MET A 198 -11.64 -0.18 -8.93
C MET A 198 -11.69 -1.70 -8.99
N GLY A 199 -10.53 -2.31 -9.30
CA GLY A 199 -10.41 -3.76 -9.49
C GLY A 199 -10.63 -4.20 -10.93
N SER A 200 -10.78 -5.51 -11.14
CA SER A 200 -10.88 -6.14 -12.48
C SER A 200 -12.30 -6.49 -12.90
#